data_0935b0bc214f8443b7125f2a552db0f7
#
_entry.id   0935b0bc214f8443b7125f2a552db0f7
#
_cell.length_a   1.000
_cell.length_b   1.000
_cell.length_c   1.000
_cell.angle_alpha   90.00
_cell.angle_beta   90.00
_cell.angle_gamma   90.00
#
_symmetry.space_group_name_H-M   'P 1'
#
loop_
_entity.id
_entity.type
_entity.pdbx_description
1 polymer ?
#
loop_
_entity_poly.entity_id
_entity_poly.type
_entity_poly.pdbx_seq_one_letter_code
_entity_poly.pdbx_strand_id
1 'polypeptide(L)'
;SSISRKSFILRLRERYQLEIFNASFEAIIKGLKKGKKLSRYKKPVFSYQGLSDKKYVTQQDFAKAFQNQATRSPEISEYSVLESIIENTLMKEAELRLPNENKEFKYLAQEYREGILVFDLTREKVWDAASKDSTKIKDFFQKNLSNYQWKERRTGAVYNTSSSRVFKRAEGLLKKGVPAEKVLRLLNTKDPLALSINEFSDLEIGNKPSSLNEERFLSIVDSDLKSGLATISEEIGYSIIQVSEVKPPGPKNLSDCRGQVIADLQDSLEADWDDDLMREYPLIMNSSEWNRIKSEL
;
A
#
# COMPACT_ATOMS: atom_id res chain seq x y z
N SER A 1 -3.30 -19.38 -26.76
CA SER A 1 -3.15 -17.90 -26.81
C SER A 1 -2.55 -17.40 -28.14
N SER A 2 -1.63 -18.13 -28.80
CA SER A 2 -0.99 -17.67 -30.06
C SER A 2 -1.97 -17.62 -31.26
N ILE A 3 -2.90 -18.57 -31.36
CA ILE A 3 -3.90 -18.64 -32.44
C ILE A 3 -4.88 -17.45 -32.34
N SER A 4 -5.33 -17.11 -31.13
CA SER A 4 -6.21 -15.98 -30.87
C SER A 4 -5.57 -14.63 -31.27
N ARG A 5 -4.28 -14.44 -30.95
CA ARG A 5 -3.54 -13.22 -31.33
C ARG A 5 -3.40 -13.07 -32.84
N LYS A 6 -3.02 -14.16 -33.55
CA LYS A 6 -2.88 -14.11 -35.00
C LYS A 6 -4.20 -13.76 -35.69
N SER A 7 -5.30 -14.39 -35.29
CA SER A 7 -6.62 -14.11 -35.87
C SER A 7 -7.07 -12.68 -35.59
N PHE A 8 -6.70 -12.13 -34.43
CA PHE A 8 -6.98 -10.72 -34.10
C PHE A 8 -6.20 -9.77 -35.00
N ILE A 9 -4.89 -9.99 -35.19
CA ILE A 9 -4.08 -9.16 -36.08
C ILE A 9 -4.58 -9.20 -37.52
N LEU A 10 -4.99 -10.37 -38.01
CA LEU A 10 -5.59 -10.46 -39.37
C LEU A 10 -6.83 -9.58 -39.48
N ARG A 11 -7.72 -9.59 -38.51
CA ARG A 11 -8.90 -8.69 -38.49
C ARG A 11 -8.51 -7.21 -38.46
N LEU A 12 -7.45 -6.83 -37.73
CA LEU A 12 -6.97 -5.45 -37.72
C LEU A 12 -6.39 -5.04 -39.08
N ARG A 13 -5.70 -5.94 -39.79
CA ARG A 13 -5.21 -5.67 -41.16
C ARG A 13 -6.32 -5.31 -42.13
N GLU A 14 -7.39 -6.09 -42.12
CA GLU A 14 -8.58 -5.82 -42.94
C GLU A 14 -9.26 -4.52 -42.51
N ARG A 15 -9.51 -4.37 -41.22
CA ARG A 15 -10.19 -3.22 -40.64
C ARG A 15 -9.49 -1.90 -40.93
N TYR A 16 -8.16 -1.88 -40.81
CA TYR A 16 -7.36 -0.67 -41.03
C TYR A 16 -6.78 -0.59 -42.43
N GLN A 17 -7.31 -1.40 -43.37
CA GLN A 17 -6.95 -1.37 -44.78
C GLN A 17 -5.43 -1.37 -44.99
N LEU A 18 -4.73 -2.32 -44.34
CA LEU A 18 -3.28 -2.44 -44.46
C LEU A 18 -2.89 -2.69 -45.91
N GLU A 19 -2.02 -1.87 -46.46
CA GLU A 19 -1.44 -2.02 -47.79
C GLU A 19 0.08 -2.08 -47.71
N ILE A 20 0.69 -3.16 -48.20
CA ILE A 20 2.14 -3.35 -48.18
C ILE A 20 2.72 -3.06 -49.56
N PHE A 21 3.72 -2.17 -49.62
CA PHE A 21 4.40 -1.79 -50.86
C PHE A 21 5.66 -2.66 -51.06
N ASN A 22 5.47 -3.89 -51.58
CA ASN A 22 6.53 -4.89 -51.74
C ASN A 22 7.77 -4.38 -52.49
N ALA A 23 7.59 -3.64 -53.57
CA ALA A 23 8.70 -3.06 -54.34
C ALA A 23 9.56 -2.08 -53.48
N SER A 24 8.89 -1.32 -52.63
CA SER A 24 9.54 -0.40 -51.70
C SER A 24 10.28 -1.11 -50.57
N PHE A 25 9.69 -2.17 -50.02
CA PHE A 25 10.29 -3.03 -49.04
C PHE A 25 11.54 -3.77 -49.57
N GLU A 26 11.44 -4.38 -50.74
CA GLU A 26 12.58 -5.02 -51.43
C GLU A 26 13.74 -4.05 -51.68
N ALA A 27 13.43 -2.81 -52.07
CA ALA A 27 14.43 -1.81 -52.35
C ALA A 27 15.24 -1.43 -51.10
N ILE A 28 14.59 -1.33 -49.91
CA ILE A 28 15.31 -1.02 -48.65
C ILE A 28 16.15 -2.22 -48.20
N ILE A 29 15.66 -3.46 -48.29
CA ILE A 29 16.46 -4.67 -48.00
C ILE A 29 17.73 -4.71 -48.83
N LYS A 30 17.61 -4.52 -50.14
CA LYS A 30 18.78 -4.46 -51.04
C LYS A 30 19.73 -3.32 -50.68
N GLY A 31 19.20 -2.22 -50.21
CA GLY A 31 19.97 -1.07 -49.76
C GLY A 31 20.75 -1.33 -48.47
N LEU A 32 20.11 -1.94 -47.48
CA LEU A 32 20.74 -2.32 -46.23
C LEU A 32 21.90 -3.29 -46.44
N LYS A 33 21.71 -4.34 -47.24
CA LYS A 33 22.76 -5.34 -47.61
C LYS A 33 23.95 -4.69 -48.34
N LYS A 34 23.75 -3.57 -49.05
CA LYS A 34 24.80 -2.83 -49.74
C LYS A 34 25.39 -1.65 -48.95
N GLY A 35 25.03 -1.50 -47.67
CA GLY A 35 25.53 -0.42 -46.83
C GLY A 35 25.19 1.01 -47.28
N LYS A 36 24.08 1.18 -48.04
CA LYS A 36 23.69 2.49 -48.56
C LYS A 36 23.15 3.42 -47.47
N LYS A 37 23.36 4.73 -47.61
CA LYS A 37 22.88 5.75 -46.65
C LYS A 37 21.35 5.75 -46.57
N LEU A 38 20.80 5.62 -45.38
CA LEU A 38 19.35 5.54 -45.12
C LEU A 38 18.59 6.80 -45.51
N SER A 39 19.25 7.95 -45.51
CA SER A 39 18.62 9.25 -45.91
C SER A 39 18.00 9.30 -47.31
N ARG A 40 18.37 8.33 -48.17
CA ARG A 40 17.83 8.20 -49.54
C ARG A 40 16.52 7.42 -49.62
N TYR A 41 16.13 6.74 -48.55
CA TYR A 41 15.00 5.80 -48.53
C TYR A 41 13.81 6.43 -47.83
N LYS A 42 12.93 7.13 -48.56
CA LYS A 42 11.78 7.88 -48.03
C LYS A 42 10.42 7.30 -48.41
N LYS A 43 10.41 6.29 -49.29
CA LYS A 43 9.15 5.73 -49.79
C LYS A 43 8.43 4.94 -48.70
N PRO A 44 7.09 4.84 -48.73
CA PRO A 44 6.37 4.02 -47.78
C PRO A 44 6.66 2.54 -48.01
N VAL A 45 6.77 1.75 -46.92
CA VAL A 45 6.84 0.29 -46.90
C VAL A 45 5.46 -0.30 -46.73
N PHE A 46 4.64 0.32 -45.89
CA PHE A 46 3.22 0.01 -45.81
C PHE A 46 2.43 1.26 -45.40
N SER A 47 1.12 1.20 -45.62
CA SER A 47 0.17 2.18 -45.14
C SER A 47 -1.01 1.52 -44.45
N TYR A 48 -1.69 2.29 -43.62
CA TYR A 48 -2.90 1.85 -42.93
C TYR A 48 -3.82 3.07 -42.64
N GLN A 49 -5.11 2.80 -42.46
CA GLN A 49 -6.07 3.82 -42.10
C GLN A 49 -5.93 4.15 -40.61
N GLY A 50 -5.38 5.30 -40.27
CA GLY A 50 -5.33 5.86 -38.93
C GLY A 50 -6.68 6.40 -38.48
N LEU A 51 -6.74 6.93 -37.25
CA LEU A 51 -7.97 7.46 -36.66
C LEU A 51 -8.63 8.57 -37.52
N SER A 52 -7.84 9.46 -38.07
CA SER A 52 -8.32 10.59 -38.87
C SER A 52 -7.91 10.52 -40.34
N ASP A 53 -6.75 9.94 -40.64
CA ASP A 53 -6.10 9.98 -41.95
C ASP A 53 -5.32 8.68 -42.24
N LYS A 54 -4.97 8.49 -43.51
CA LYS A 54 -4.12 7.40 -43.97
C LYS A 54 -2.67 7.65 -43.52
N LYS A 55 -2.11 6.72 -42.76
CA LYS A 55 -0.74 6.79 -42.22
C LYS A 55 0.22 5.88 -42.99
N TYR A 56 1.48 6.28 -43.00
CA TYR A 56 2.53 5.61 -43.75
C TYR A 56 3.71 5.29 -42.87
N VAL A 57 4.21 4.07 -42.96
CA VAL A 57 5.49 3.68 -42.35
C VAL A 57 6.53 3.61 -43.48
N THR A 58 7.61 4.39 -43.31
CA THR A 58 8.59 4.59 -44.37
C THR A 58 9.71 3.56 -44.34
N GLN A 59 10.48 3.51 -45.43
CA GLN A 59 11.71 2.72 -45.50
C GLN A 59 12.72 3.09 -44.40
N GLN A 60 12.77 4.37 -43.97
CA GLN A 60 13.63 4.81 -42.88
C GLN A 60 13.18 4.26 -41.53
N ASP A 61 11.86 4.27 -41.27
CA ASP A 61 11.29 3.73 -40.04
C ASP A 61 11.56 2.24 -39.93
N PHE A 62 11.34 1.51 -41.02
CA PHE A 62 11.70 0.08 -41.10
C PHE A 62 13.19 -0.16 -40.84
N ALA A 63 14.08 0.58 -41.51
CA ALA A 63 15.52 0.41 -41.37
C ALA A 63 16.03 0.69 -39.96
N LYS A 64 15.49 1.71 -39.28
CA LYS A 64 15.81 1.98 -37.87
C LYS A 64 15.37 0.84 -36.94
N ALA A 65 14.14 0.35 -37.15
CA ALA A 65 13.62 -0.76 -36.36
C ALA A 65 14.43 -2.05 -36.61
N PHE A 66 14.77 -2.34 -37.85
CA PHE A 66 15.61 -3.49 -38.22
C PHE A 66 16.99 -3.42 -37.56
N GLN A 67 17.68 -2.28 -37.63
CA GLN A 67 18.99 -2.12 -36.99
C GLN A 67 18.93 -2.32 -35.49
N ASN A 68 17.90 -1.77 -34.82
CA ASN A 68 17.71 -1.93 -33.38
C ASN A 68 17.45 -3.40 -32.98
N GLN A 69 16.68 -4.14 -33.78
CA GLN A 69 16.41 -5.56 -33.52
C GLN A 69 17.60 -6.45 -33.87
N ALA A 70 18.27 -6.19 -34.99
CA ALA A 70 19.45 -6.94 -35.42
C ALA A 70 20.63 -6.83 -34.43
N THR A 71 20.73 -5.69 -33.70
CA THR A 71 21.72 -5.54 -32.62
C THR A 71 21.46 -6.51 -31.46
N ARG A 72 20.18 -6.86 -31.20
CA ARG A 72 19.80 -7.77 -30.11
C ARG A 72 19.71 -9.24 -30.57
N SER A 73 19.40 -9.46 -31.85
CA SER A 73 19.21 -10.77 -32.46
C SER A 73 19.75 -10.74 -33.87
N PRO A 74 21.07 -11.02 -34.09
CA PRO A 74 21.72 -10.89 -35.39
C PRO A 74 21.12 -11.76 -36.51
N GLU A 75 20.46 -12.85 -36.16
CA GLU A 75 19.85 -13.78 -37.12
C GLU A 75 18.40 -13.44 -37.51
N ILE A 76 17.89 -12.28 -37.05
CA ILE A 76 16.50 -11.92 -37.32
C ILE A 76 16.28 -11.59 -38.79
N SER A 77 15.22 -12.16 -39.37
CA SER A 77 14.91 -11.91 -40.78
C SER A 77 14.20 -10.54 -40.95
N GLU A 78 14.46 -9.94 -42.11
CA GLU A 78 13.83 -8.65 -42.46
C GLU A 78 12.29 -8.75 -42.51
N TYR A 79 11.76 -9.90 -42.93
CA TYR A 79 10.32 -10.19 -42.96
C TYR A 79 9.73 -10.29 -41.54
N SER A 80 10.43 -10.91 -40.61
CA SER A 80 9.99 -11.01 -39.22
C SER A 80 9.93 -9.60 -38.56
N VAL A 81 10.88 -8.75 -38.89
CA VAL A 81 10.87 -7.35 -38.40
C VAL A 81 9.70 -6.58 -39.01
N LEU A 82 9.44 -6.72 -40.32
CA LEU A 82 8.29 -6.09 -40.97
C LEU A 82 6.98 -6.51 -40.30
N GLU A 83 6.77 -7.81 -40.10
CA GLU A 83 5.59 -8.33 -39.41
C GLU A 83 5.44 -7.78 -38.00
N SER A 84 6.54 -7.73 -37.24
CA SER A 84 6.54 -7.15 -35.89
C SER A 84 6.17 -5.65 -35.88
N ILE A 85 6.66 -4.89 -36.85
CA ILE A 85 6.30 -3.45 -36.97
C ILE A 85 4.83 -3.31 -37.30
N ILE A 86 4.31 -4.11 -38.25
CA ILE A 86 2.89 -4.08 -38.64
C ILE A 86 2.02 -4.42 -37.43
N GLU A 87 2.31 -5.54 -36.73
CA GLU A 87 1.54 -5.93 -35.54
C GLU A 87 1.52 -4.82 -34.48
N ASN A 88 2.68 -4.28 -34.12
CA ASN A 88 2.79 -3.23 -33.11
C ASN A 88 2.08 -1.94 -33.52
N THR A 89 2.14 -1.60 -34.82
CA THR A 89 1.49 -0.39 -35.35
C THR A 89 -0.03 -0.53 -35.30
N LEU A 90 -0.55 -1.66 -35.75
CA LEU A 90 -2.00 -1.91 -35.78
C LEU A 90 -2.57 -2.07 -34.37
N MET A 91 -1.81 -2.69 -33.43
CA MET A 91 -2.20 -2.77 -32.03
C MET A 91 -2.30 -1.38 -31.38
N LYS A 92 -1.29 -0.53 -31.59
CA LYS A 92 -1.34 0.85 -31.09
C LYS A 92 -2.52 1.66 -31.66
N GLU A 93 -2.81 1.48 -32.94
CA GLU A 93 -3.97 2.13 -33.55
C GLU A 93 -5.29 1.63 -32.94
N ALA A 94 -5.39 0.31 -32.65
CA ALA A 94 -6.54 -0.27 -31.99
C ALA A 94 -6.69 0.28 -30.56
N GLU A 95 -5.59 0.39 -29.80
CA GLU A 95 -5.58 0.96 -28.45
C GLU A 95 -6.05 2.42 -28.44
N LEU A 96 -5.59 3.25 -29.41
CA LEU A 96 -6.01 4.64 -29.54
C LEU A 96 -7.51 4.80 -29.86
N ARG A 97 -8.08 3.84 -30.60
CA ARG A 97 -9.51 3.87 -30.96
C ARG A 97 -10.42 3.30 -29.87
N LEU A 98 -9.87 2.43 -29.00
CA LEU A 98 -10.64 1.70 -28.03
C LEU A 98 -11.56 2.58 -27.15
N PRO A 99 -11.14 3.75 -26.64
CA PRO A 99 -12.04 4.62 -25.87
C PRO A 99 -13.23 5.15 -26.65
N ASN A 100 -13.11 5.28 -27.98
CA ASN A 100 -14.19 5.75 -28.83
C ASN A 100 -15.13 4.63 -29.31
N GLU A 101 -14.62 3.40 -29.33
CA GLU A 101 -15.34 2.23 -29.86
C GLU A 101 -15.99 1.39 -28.76
N ASN A 102 -15.44 1.45 -27.53
CA ASN A 102 -15.95 0.72 -26.39
C ASN A 102 -16.26 1.70 -25.23
N LYS A 103 -17.55 1.91 -25.00
CA LYS A 103 -18.03 2.82 -23.94
C LYS A 103 -17.61 2.38 -22.55
N GLU A 104 -17.65 1.07 -22.26
CA GLU A 104 -17.27 0.52 -20.95
C GLU A 104 -15.79 0.77 -20.68
N PHE A 105 -14.92 0.53 -21.66
CA PHE A 105 -13.50 0.84 -21.56
C PHE A 105 -13.26 2.34 -21.38
N LYS A 106 -14.01 3.20 -22.10
CA LYS A 106 -13.91 4.65 -21.94
C LYS A 106 -14.20 5.09 -20.51
N TYR A 107 -15.30 4.60 -19.94
CA TYR A 107 -15.67 4.94 -18.55
C TYR A 107 -14.67 4.39 -17.54
N LEU A 108 -14.24 3.14 -17.72
CA LEU A 108 -13.23 2.54 -16.85
C LEU A 108 -11.89 3.31 -16.89
N ALA A 109 -11.44 3.68 -18.07
CA ALA A 109 -10.20 4.46 -18.24
C ALA A 109 -10.32 5.87 -17.65
N GLN A 110 -11.50 6.49 -17.76
CA GLN A 110 -11.80 7.77 -17.15
C GLN A 110 -11.81 7.67 -15.63
N GLU A 111 -12.53 6.70 -15.07
CA GLU A 111 -12.58 6.43 -13.62
C GLU A 111 -11.19 6.19 -13.03
N TYR A 112 -10.38 5.38 -13.71
CA TYR A 112 -9.01 5.12 -13.28
C TYR A 112 -8.15 6.40 -13.28
N ARG A 113 -8.28 7.22 -14.33
CA ARG A 113 -7.58 8.52 -14.42
C ARG A 113 -8.02 9.48 -13.32
N GLU A 114 -9.33 9.59 -13.10
CA GLU A 114 -9.90 10.44 -12.07
C GLU A 114 -9.48 9.97 -10.67
N GLY A 115 -9.47 8.65 -10.43
CA GLY A 115 -8.98 8.08 -9.19
C GLY A 115 -7.50 8.42 -8.91
N ILE A 116 -6.62 8.38 -9.92
CA ILE A 116 -5.22 8.80 -9.77
C ILE A 116 -5.14 10.31 -9.42
N LEU A 117 -5.93 11.14 -10.06
CA LEU A 117 -5.93 12.58 -9.78
C LEU A 117 -6.42 12.89 -8.36
N VAL A 118 -7.49 12.23 -7.92
CA VAL A 118 -7.98 12.35 -6.53
C VAL A 118 -6.92 11.91 -5.55
N PHE A 119 -6.28 10.75 -5.78
CA PHE A 119 -5.20 10.26 -4.94
C PHE A 119 -4.04 11.27 -4.82
N ASP A 120 -3.58 11.83 -5.95
CA ASP A 120 -2.49 12.79 -5.96
C ASP A 120 -2.86 14.10 -5.24
N LEU A 121 -4.10 14.58 -5.42
CA LEU A 121 -4.60 15.76 -4.71
C LEU A 121 -4.74 15.50 -3.20
N THR A 122 -5.32 14.38 -2.80
CA THR A 122 -5.44 14.01 -1.38
C THR A 122 -4.07 13.90 -0.73
N ARG A 123 -3.12 13.28 -1.43
CA ARG A 123 -1.73 13.21 -0.96
C ARG A 123 -1.14 14.59 -0.71
N GLU A 124 -1.30 15.51 -1.65
CA GLU A 124 -0.74 16.86 -1.52
C GLU A 124 -1.45 17.70 -0.46
N LYS A 125 -2.79 17.72 -0.49
CA LYS A 125 -3.61 18.59 0.37
C LYS A 125 -3.70 18.11 1.81
N VAL A 126 -3.73 16.80 2.02
CA VAL A 126 -3.98 16.17 3.32
C VAL A 126 -2.72 15.48 3.85
N TRP A 127 -2.25 14.42 3.20
CA TRP A 127 -1.23 13.54 3.80
C TRP A 127 0.15 14.19 3.91
N ASP A 128 0.62 14.82 2.83
CA ASP A 128 1.91 15.51 2.84
C ASP A 128 1.85 16.78 3.72
N ALA A 129 0.74 17.50 3.67
CA ALA A 129 0.53 18.69 4.49
C ALA A 129 0.51 18.36 6.00
N ALA A 130 -0.10 17.23 6.39
CA ALA A 130 -0.13 16.78 7.78
C ALA A 130 1.19 16.19 8.26
N SER A 131 1.91 15.42 7.39
CA SER A 131 3.08 14.65 7.83
C SER A 131 4.41 15.41 7.75
N LYS A 132 4.56 16.32 6.78
CA LYS A 132 5.82 17.03 6.50
C LYS A 132 5.96 18.36 7.27
N ASP A 133 4.87 18.99 7.65
CA ASP A 133 4.91 20.27 8.35
C ASP A 133 4.95 20.08 9.88
N SER A 134 6.17 20.04 10.40
CA SER A 134 6.40 19.91 11.86
C SER A 134 5.79 21.05 12.69
N THR A 135 5.59 22.23 12.12
CA THR A 135 5.00 23.36 12.81
C THR A 135 3.50 23.14 12.96
N LYS A 136 2.81 22.78 11.89
CA LYS A 136 1.38 22.44 11.93
C LYS A 136 1.09 21.28 12.90
N ILE A 137 1.93 20.24 12.90
CA ILE A 137 1.77 19.13 13.85
C ILE A 137 1.87 19.62 15.30
N LYS A 138 2.85 20.45 15.62
CA LYS A 138 3.00 21.01 16.97
C LYS A 138 1.82 21.90 17.36
N ASP A 139 1.39 22.78 16.48
CA ASP A 139 0.28 23.70 16.74
C ASP A 139 -1.03 22.94 16.94
N PHE A 140 -1.29 21.92 16.11
CA PHE A 140 -2.46 21.05 16.23
C PHE A 140 -2.44 20.27 17.55
N PHE A 141 -1.29 19.70 17.91
CA PHE A 141 -1.11 19.03 19.20
C PHE A 141 -1.39 19.95 20.37
N GLN A 142 -0.84 21.17 20.36
CA GLN A 142 -1.05 22.14 21.46
C GLN A 142 -2.52 22.57 21.60
N LYS A 143 -3.21 22.80 20.48
CA LYS A 143 -4.63 23.15 20.48
C LYS A 143 -5.53 22.04 21.00
N ASN A 144 -5.12 20.77 20.78
CA ASN A 144 -5.90 19.59 21.12
C ASN A 144 -5.29 18.76 22.25
N LEU A 145 -4.49 19.36 23.12
CA LEU A 145 -3.74 18.70 24.18
C LEU A 145 -4.61 17.84 25.12
N SER A 146 -5.86 18.22 25.33
CA SER A 146 -6.83 17.45 26.12
C SER A 146 -7.15 16.07 25.53
N ASN A 147 -6.98 15.87 24.23
CA ASN A 147 -7.26 14.61 23.56
C ASN A 147 -6.08 13.62 23.70
N TYR A 148 -4.91 14.13 24.05
CA TYR A 148 -3.66 13.35 24.12
C TYR A 148 -3.26 13.14 25.57
N GLN A 149 -4.01 12.31 26.27
CA GLN A 149 -3.79 11.99 27.67
C GLN A 149 -3.42 10.51 27.85
N TRP A 150 -2.45 10.25 28.71
CA TRP A 150 -2.22 8.92 29.24
C TRP A 150 -3.33 8.59 30.24
N LYS A 151 -3.88 7.41 30.16
CA LYS A 151 -4.58 6.79 31.29
C LYS A 151 -3.56 6.37 32.35
N GLU A 152 -4.01 5.86 33.48
CA GLU A 152 -3.11 5.24 34.46
C GLU A 152 -2.25 4.16 33.79
N ARG A 153 -0.97 4.16 34.08
CA ARG A 153 -0.01 3.18 33.54
C ARG A 153 0.68 2.44 34.66
N ARG A 154 0.96 1.14 34.42
CA ARG A 154 1.61 0.27 35.38
C ARG A 154 2.85 -0.36 34.79
N THR A 155 3.88 -0.48 35.62
CA THR A 155 5.14 -1.17 35.29
C THR A 155 5.33 -2.31 36.26
N GLY A 156 5.80 -3.47 35.79
CA GLY A 156 5.97 -4.62 36.64
C GLY A 156 6.38 -5.88 35.91
N ALA A 157 6.10 -7.03 36.51
CA ALA A 157 6.42 -8.32 35.93
C ALA A 157 5.37 -9.38 36.26
N VAL A 158 5.22 -10.35 35.35
CA VAL A 158 4.43 -11.55 35.50
C VAL A 158 5.39 -12.75 35.61
N TYR A 159 5.38 -13.44 36.72
CA TYR A 159 6.15 -14.64 36.94
C TYR A 159 5.26 -15.87 36.70
N ASN A 160 5.70 -16.81 35.88
CA ASN A 160 4.91 -17.98 35.50
C ASN A 160 5.65 -19.29 35.87
N THR A 161 4.92 -20.24 36.38
CA THR A 161 5.43 -21.58 36.68
C THR A 161 4.32 -22.64 36.64
N SER A 162 4.63 -23.85 36.22
CA SER A 162 3.73 -25.00 36.29
C SER A 162 3.77 -25.70 37.65
N SER A 163 4.73 -25.35 38.52
CA SER A 163 4.97 -26.02 39.80
C SER A 163 4.39 -25.24 40.98
N SER A 164 3.42 -25.83 41.69
CA SER A 164 2.87 -25.27 42.94
C SER A 164 3.93 -25.02 44.00
N ARG A 165 4.96 -25.87 44.06
CA ARG A 165 6.08 -25.71 45.02
C ARG A 165 6.93 -24.48 44.66
N VAL A 166 7.25 -24.29 43.36
CA VAL A 166 8.02 -23.14 42.89
C VAL A 166 7.20 -21.86 43.09
N PHE A 167 5.92 -21.90 42.78
CA PHE A 167 4.99 -20.78 42.97
C PHE A 167 4.99 -20.29 44.43
N LYS A 168 4.71 -21.16 45.41
CA LYS A 168 4.70 -20.77 46.84
C LYS A 168 6.03 -20.19 47.30
N ARG A 169 7.14 -20.73 46.79
CA ARG A 169 8.48 -20.25 47.15
C ARG A 169 8.79 -18.90 46.49
N ALA A 170 8.41 -18.72 45.22
CA ALA A 170 8.54 -17.45 44.50
C ALA A 170 7.72 -16.36 45.21
N GLU A 171 6.44 -16.62 45.49
CA GLU A 171 5.56 -15.70 46.20
C GLU A 171 6.16 -15.26 47.55
N GLY A 172 6.64 -16.23 48.33
CA GLY A 172 7.27 -15.95 49.63
C GLY A 172 8.55 -15.12 49.55
N LEU A 173 9.35 -15.27 48.50
CA LEU A 173 10.55 -14.48 48.26
C LEU A 173 10.19 -13.05 47.79
N LEU A 174 9.24 -12.94 46.86
CA LEU A 174 8.77 -11.65 46.34
C LEU A 174 8.09 -10.82 47.43
N LYS A 175 7.26 -11.43 48.29
CA LYS A 175 6.67 -10.76 49.47
C LYS A 175 7.72 -10.23 50.46
N LYS A 176 8.90 -10.84 50.52
CA LYS A 176 10.03 -10.37 51.32
C LYS A 176 10.88 -9.31 50.61
N GLY A 177 10.48 -8.84 49.42
CA GLY A 177 11.21 -7.84 48.64
C GLY A 177 12.51 -8.37 48.01
N VAL A 178 12.65 -9.67 47.82
CA VAL A 178 13.83 -10.23 47.15
C VAL A 178 13.80 -9.83 45.67
N PRO A 179 14.87 -9.24 45.11
CA PRO A 179 14.90 -8.82 43.69
C PRO A 179 14.64 -9.99 42.74
N ALA A 180 13.93 -9.67 41.61
CA ALA A 180 13.52 -10.66 40.59
C ALA A 180 14.67 -11.57 40.11
N GLU A 181 15.81 -10.97 39.76
CA GLU A 181 17.00 -11.72 39.33
C GLU A 181 17.46 -12.75 40.34
N LYS A 182 17.42 -12.38 41.63
CA LYS A 182 17.81 -13.29 42.73
C LYS A 182 16.78 -14.39 42.92
N VAL A 183 15.49 -14.10 42.76
CA VAL A 183 14.41 -15.09 42.81
C VAL A 183 14.59 -16.11 41.69
N LEU A 184 14.78 -15.64 40.44
CA LEU A 184 15.02 -16.50 39.28
C LEU A 184 16.25 -17.37 39.48
N ARG A 185 17.38 -16.82 39.93
CA ARG A 185 18.62 -17.56 40.17
C ARG A 185 18.45 -18.65 41.22
N LEU A 186 17.69 -18.38 42.28
CA LEU A 186 17.46 -19.32 43.35
C LEU A 186 16.53 -20.49 42.97
N LEU A 187 15.51 -20.18 42.13
CA LEU A 187 14.48 -21.15 41.78
C LEU A 187 14.80 -21.95 40.52
N ASN A 188 15.60 -21.38 39.62
CA ASN A 188 16.00 -21.99 38.34
C ASN A 188 17.34 -22.78 38.45
N THR A 189 17.87 -22.99 39.64
CA THR A 189 19.17 -23.67 39.83
C THR A 189 19.21 -25.08 39.26
N LYS A 190 18.10 -25.86 39.41
CA LYS A 190 17.99 -27.26 38.94
C LYS A 190 17.30 -27.39 37.61
N ASP A 191 16.37 -26.48 37.30
CA ASP A 191 15.61 -26.43 36.08
C ASP A 191 15.55 -24.94 35.61
N PRO A 192 16.21 -24.59 34.51
CA PRO A 192 16.26 -23.20 34.01
C PRO A 192 14.89 -22.61 33.66
N LEU A 193 13.88 -23.48 33.46
CA LEU A 193 12.52 -23.06 33.07
C LEU A 193 11.51 -23.21 34.22
N ALA A 194 11.97 -23.54 35.45
CA ALA A 194 11.09 -23.72 36.61
C ALA A 194 10.25 -22.46 36.91
N LEU A 195 10.80 -21.26 36.70
CA LEU A 195 10.12 -20.00 36.83
C LEU A 195 10.53 -19.10 35.66
N SER A 196 9.56 -18.61 34.88
CA SER A 196 9.77 -17.60 33.83
C SER A 196 9.27 -16.25 34.31
N ILE A 197 9.82 -15.16 33.70
CA ILE A 197 9.41 -13.79 33.95
C ILE A 197 9.08 -13.11 32.62
N ASN A 198 7.99 -12.34 32.59
CA ASN A 198 7.63 -11.44 31.52
C ASN A 198 7.43 -10.06 32.14
N GLU A 199 8.33 -9.16 31.82
CA GLU A 199 8.27 -7.77 32.26
C GLU A 199 7.30 -6.96 31.38
N PHE A 200 6.61 -6.02 31.99
CA PHE A 200 5.80 -5.01 31.29
C PHE A 200 6.15 -3.64 31.82
N SER A 201 6.20 -2.67 30.92
CA SER A 201 6.51 -1.28 31.23
C SER A 201 5.46 -0.37 30.63
N ASP A 202 5.04 0.64 31.40
CA ASP A 202 4.06 1.65 30.98
C ASP A 202 2.77 1.06 30.37
N LEU A 203 2.29 -0.05 30.92
CA LEU A 203 1.05 -0.70 30.50
C LEU A 203 -0.14 0.19 30.86
N GLU A 204 -0.81 0.74 29.85
CA GLU A 204 -1.95 1.63 30.00
C GLU A 204 -3.22 0.85 30.36
N ILE A 205 -3.93 1.28 31.41
CA ILE A 205 -5.22 0.70 31.80
C ILE A 205 -6.25 0.90 30.69
N GLY A 206 -6.87 -0.19 30.24
CA GLY A 206 -7.82 -0.19 29.12
C GLY A 206 -7.22 -0.51 27.77
N ASN A 207 -5.89 -0.73 27.69
CA ASN A 207 -5.19 -1.12 26.47
C ASN A 207 -4.47 -2.47 26.69
N LYS A 208 -5.21 -3.58 26.50
CA LYS A 208 -4.66 -4.93 26.68
C LYS A 208 -3.67 -5.28 25.55
N PRO A 209 -2.39 -5.51 25.84
CA PRO A 209 -1.44 -6.00 24.86
C PRO A 209 -1.79 -7.43 24.43
N SER A 210 -1.52 -7.75 23.15
CA SER A 210 -1.72 -9.10 22.61
C SER A 210 -0.88 -10.18 23.31
N SER A 211 0.19 -9.79 23.99
CA SER A 211 1.09 -10.66 24.75
C SER A 211 0.51 -11.11 26.11
N LEU A 212 -0.56 -10.47 26.61
CA LEU A 212 -1.23 -10.83 27.85
C LEU A 212 -2.59 -11.46 27.56
N ASN A 213 -2.90 -12.55 28.31
CA ASN A 213 -4.27 -13.07 28.32
C ASN A 213 -5.19 -12.14 29.14
N GLU A 214 -6.51 -12.32 29.00
CA GLU A 214 -7.50 -11.45 29.63
C GLU A 214 -7.40 -11.48 31.15
N GLU A 215 -7.29 -12.66 31.73
CA GLU A 215 -7.25 -12.86 33.17
C GLU A 215 -6.04 -12.15 33.82
N ARG A 216 -4.86 -12.28 33.20
CA ARG A 216 -3.65 -11.60 33.67
C ARG A 216 -3.76 -10.10 33.52
N PHE A 217 -4.31 -9.62 32.42
CA PHE A 217 -4.51 -8.21 32.20
C PHE A 217 -5.49 -7.62 33.22
N LEU A 218 -6.65 -8.24 33.43
CA LEU A 218 -7.64 -7.81 34.43
C LEU A 218 -7.03 -7.84 35.83
N SER A 219 -6.25 -8.86 36.18
CA SER A 219 -5.58 -8.93 37.47
C SER A 219 -4.52 -7.85 37.67
N ILE A 220 -3.89 -7.35 36.59
CA ILE A 220 -3.01 -6.17 36.65
C ILE A 220 -3.83 -4.90 36.88
N VAL A 221 -5.00 -4.80 36.21
CA VAL A 221 -5.86 -3.60 36.23
C VAL A 221 -6.66 -3.49 37.53
N ASP A 222 -7.28 -4.58 37.95
CA ASP A 222 -8.19 -4.61 39.11
C ASP A 222 -7.46 -4.70 40.45
N SER A 223 -6.19 -5.02 40.39
CA SER A 223 -5.44 -5.13 41.62
C SER A 223 -5.28 -3.77 42.30
N ASP A 224 -5.83 -3.65 43.47
CA ASP A 224 -5.60 -2.56 44.44
C ASP A 224 -4.14 -2.64 44.94
N LEU A 225 -3.21 -2.74 43.98
CA LEU A 225 -1.81 -3.11 44.16
C LEU A 225 -0.95 -1.97 44.72
N LYS A 226 -1.49 -1.22 45.66
CA LYS A 226 -0.65 -0.46 46.60
C LYS A 226 0.30 -1.37 47.38
N SER A 227 0.05 -2.70 47.35
CA SER A 227 0.86 -3.74 48.05
C SER A 227 1.65 -4.66 47.11
N GLY A 228 1.56 -4.52 45.81
CA GLY A 228 2.58 -5.03 44.91
C GLY A 228 2.41 -6.43 44.34
N LEU A 229 1.55 -7.33 44.84
CA LEU A 229 1.48 -8.73 44.38
C LEU A 229 0.05 -9.25 44.24
N ALA A 230 -0.31 -9.74 43.03
CA ALA A 230 -1.49 -10.58 42.82
C ALA A 230 -1.07 -12.00 42.40
N THR A 231 -1.91 -12.98 42.69
CA THR A 231 -1.66 -14.39 42.33
C THR A 231 -2.84 -14.95 41.58
N ILE A 232 -2.55 -15.67 40.49
CA ILE A 232 -3.54 -16.35 39.67
C ILE A 232 -3.19 -17.83 39.61
N SER A 233 -4.21 -18.69 39.77
CA SER A 233 -4.12 -20.13 39.60
C SER A 233 -4.87 -20.47 38.31
N GLU A 234 -4.16 -20.86 37.28
CA GLU A 234 -4.72 -21.26 35.97
C GLU A 234 -4.82 -22.79 35.86
N GLU A 235 -5.58 -23.30 34.89
CA GLU A 235 -5.71 -24.75 34.65
C GLU A 235 -4.36 -25.45 34.41
N ILE A 236 -3.39 -24.73 33.83
CA ILE A 236 -2.08 -25.29 33.42
C ILE A 236 -0.90 -24.63 34.17
N GLY A 237 -1.15 -23.92 35.28
CA GLY A 237 -0.05 -23.31 36.01
C GLY A 237 -0.43 -22.22 36.99
N TYR A 238 0.58 -21.48 37.43
CA TYR A 238 0.47 -20.44 38.43
C TYR A 238 1.15 -19.16 37.91
N SER A 239 0.54 -18.03 38.14
CA SER A 239 1.13 -16.72 37.83
C SER A 239 1.18 -15.83 39.06
N ILE A 240 2.29 -15.11 39.23
CA ILE A 240 2.41 -14.03 40.22
C ILE A 240 2.61 -12.74 39.45
N ILE A 241 1.78 -11.75 39.71
CA ILE A 241 1.87 -10.43 39.13
C ILE A 241 2.44 -9.49 40.17
N GLN A 242 3.52 -8.81 39.82
CA GLN A 242 4.14 -7.79 40.64
C GLN A 242 4.09 -6.45 39.89
N VAL A 243 3.40 -5.48 40.47
CA VAL A 243 3.45 -4.10 40.01
C VAL A 243 4.46 -3.35 40.85
N SER A 244 5.46 -2.78 40.19
CA SER A 244 6.55 -2.03 40.84
C SER A 244 6.31 -0.52 40.81
N GLU A 245 5.55 -0.01 39.83
CA GLU A 245 5.28 1.41 39.67
C GLU A 245 3.87 1.63 39.10
N VAL A 246 3.19 2.65 39.62
CA VAL A 246 1.92 3.14 39.09
C VAL A 246 2.11 4.61 38.75
N LYS A 247 1.90 4.98 37.47
CA LYS A 247 1.93 6.34 36.99
C LYS A 247 0.50 6.85 36.81
N PRO A 248 0.12 7.97 37.41
CA PRO A 248 -1.22 8.53 37.27
C PRO A 248 -1.49 8.99 35.83
N PRO A 249 -2.77 9.20 35.46
CA PRO A 249 -3.14 9.87 34.21
C PRO A 249 -2.42 11.21 34.06
N GLY A 250 -2.10 11.57 32.81
CA GLY A 250 -1.43 12.84 32.55
C GLY A 250 -1.21 13.10 31.06
N PRO A 251 -0.75 14.28 30.69
CA PRO A 251 -0.57 14.62 29.28
C PRO A 251 0.54 13.77 28.63
N LYS A 252 0.31 13.37 27.38
CA LYS A 252 1.32 12.77 26.51
C LYS A 252 2.24 13.85 25.98
N ASN A 253 3.51 13.50 25.74
CA ASN A 253 4.36 14.34 24.90
C ASN A 253 4.04 14.07 23.42
N LEU A 254 4.36 15.03 22.57
CA LEU A 254 4.16 14.84 21.12
C LEU A 254 4.91 13.60 20.58
N SER A 255 6.08 13.28 21.13
CA SER A 255 6.83 12.07 20.78
C SER A 255 6.05 10.77 21.02
N ASP A 256 5.23 10.76 22.07
CA ASP A 256 4.51 9.57 22.54
C ASP A 256 3.25 9.30 21.70
N CYS A 257 2.71 10.33 21.05
CA CYS A 257 1.47 10.25 20.29
C CYS A 257 1.57 10.85 18.87
N ARG A 258 2.78 11.08 18.35
CA ARG A 258 2.99 11.76 17.07
C ARG A 258 2.19 11.13 15.90
N GLY A 259 2.12 9.82 15.85
CA GLY A 259 1.34 9.11 14.81
C GLY A 259 -0.15 9.42 14.92
N GLN A 260 -0.70 9.42 16.14
CA GLN A 260 -2.09 9.77 16.39
C GLN A 260 -2.37 11.23 16.03
N VAL A 261 -1.49 12.16 16.45
CA VAL A 261 -1.63 13.59 16.12
C VAL A 261 -1.62 13.83 14.60
N ILE A 262 -0.78 13.11 13.85
CA ILE A 262 -0.76 13.21 12.38
C ILE A 262 -2.07 12.68 11.78
N ALA A 263 -2.60 11.56 12.26
CA ALA A 263 -3.87 11.01 11.78
C ALA A 263 -5.03 11.99 12.06
N ASP A 264 -5.14 12.47 13.28
CA ASP A 264 -6.18 13.44 13.68
C ASP A 264 -6.07 14.77 12.89
N LEU A 265 -4.84 15.20 12.57
CA LEU A 265 -4.60 16.37 11.71
C LEU A 265 -5.00 16.08 10.25
N GLN A 266 -4.75 14.86 9.73
CA GLN A 266 -5.22 14.46 8.41
C GLN A 266 -6.73 14.51 8.33
N ASP A 267 -7.44 13.92 9.30
CA ASP A 267 -8.90 13.93 9.36
C ASP A 267 -9.45 15.37 9.41
N SER A 268 -8.80 16.26 10.15
CA SER A 268 -9.18 17.68 10.21
C SER A 268 -8.97 18.40 8.88
N LEU A 269 -7.83 18.16 8.21
CA LEU A 269 -7.54 18.77 6.90
C LEU A 269 -8.46 18.24 5.80
N GLU A 270 -8.84 16.97 5.87
CA GLU A 270 -9.77 16.34 4.92
C GLU A 270 -11.17 16.94 5.09
N ALA A 271 -11.66 17.07 6.32
CA ALA A 271 -12.95 17.69 6.60
C ALA A 271 -13.01 19.17 6.14
N ASP A 272 -11.97 19.95 6.44
CA ASP A 272 -11.88 21.34 6.00
C ASP A 272 -11.86 21.45 4.46
N TRP A 273 -11.15 20.53 3.78
CA TRP A 273 -11.06 20.50 2.33
C TRP A 273 -12.38 20.07 1.69
N ASP A 274 -13.08 19.09 2.25
CA ASP A 274 -14.41 18.67 1.80
C ASP A 274 -15.42 19.83 1.90
N ASP A 275 -15.40 20.58 3.01
CA ASP A 275 -16.25 21.76 3.20
C ASP A 275 -15.93 22.87 2.17
N ASP A 276 -14.67 23.09 1.84
CA ASP A 276 -14.23 24.03 0.82
C ASP A 276 -14.70 23.58 -0.57
N LEU A 277 -14.55 22.28 -0.91
CA LEU A 277 -15.02 21.71 -2.17
C LEU A 277 -16.55 21.82 -2.33
N MET A 278 -17.32 21.50 -1.28
CA MET A 278 -18.77 21.61 -1.31
C MET A 278 -19.25 23.07 -1.50
N ARG A 279 -18.47 24.03 -0.98
CA ARG A 279 -18.76 25.45 -1.12
C ARG A 279 -18.44 25.96 -2.52
N GLU A 280 -17.33 25.49 -3.12
CA GLU A 280 -16.87 25.87 -4.44
C GLU A 280 -17.64 25.14 -5.56
N TYR A 281 -17.97 23.86 -5.32
CA TYR A 281 -18.64 22.97 -6.27
C TYR A 281 -19.92 22.37 -5.66
N PRO A 282 -21.03 23.13 -5.57
CA PRO A 282 -22.23 22.66 -4.94
C PRO A 282 -22.83 21.46 -5.70
N LEU A 283 -23.18 20.40 -4.96
CA LEU A 283 -23.80 19.21 -5.48
C LEU A 283 -25.23 19.50 -5.96
N ILE A 284 -25.50 19.28 -7.25
CA ILE A 284 -26.84 19.32 -7.82
C ILE A 284 -27.31 17.91 -8.10
N MET A 285 -28.24 17.41 -7.28
CA MET A 285 -28.81 16.08 -7.43
C MET A 285 -29.96 16.08 -8.45
N ASN A 286 -29.86 15.23 -9.48
CA ASN A 286 -30.97 14.94 -10.36
C ASN A 286 -31.98 14.04 -9.65
N SER A 287 -33.02 14.64 -9.04
CA SER A 287 -33.99 13.91 -8.22
C SER A 287 -34.79 12.86 -9.01
N SER A 288 -35.02 13.07 -10.32
CA SER A 288 -35.75 12.11 -11.17
C SER A 288 -34.93 10.84 -11.40
N GLU A 289 -33.65 10.98 -11.72
CA GLU A 289 -32.73 9.85 -11.89
C GLU A 289 -32.46 9.13 -10.55
N TRP A 290 -32.30 9.88 -9.48
CA TRP A 290 -32.15 9.30 -8.15
C TRP A 290 -33.35 8.43 -7.74
N ASN A 291 -34.56 8.90 -7.98
CA ASN A 291 -35.74 8.13 -7.68
C ASN A 291 -35.89 6.89 -8.58
N ARG A 292 -35.49 6.98 -9.85
CA ARG A 292 -35.41 5.84 -10.77
C ARG A 292 -34.48 4.77 -10.25
N ILE A 293 -33.26 5.12 -9.89
CA ILE A 293 -32.25 4.18 -9.35
C ILE A 293 -32.76 3.52 -8.06
N LYS A 294 -33.37 4.29 -7.15
CA LYS A 294 -33.96 3.74 -5.92
C LYS A 294 -35.08 2.72 -6.18
N SER A 295 -35.79 2.84 -7.28
CA SER A 295 -36.87 1.89 -7.63
C SER A 295 -36.36 0.61 -8.29
N GLU A 296 -35.12 0.59 -8.74
CA GLU A 296 -34.44 -0.55 -9.38
C GLU A 296 -33.56 -1.36 -8.38
N LEU A 297 -33.30 -0.81 -7.17
CA LEU A 297 -32.63 -1.46 -6.05
C LEU A 297 -33.61 -2.14 -5.08
#